data_dcf7fd56fbfee0c83a443fcfb3d85f72
#
_entry.id   dcf7fd56fbfee0c83a443fcfb3d85f72
#
_cell.length_a   1.000
_cell.length_b   1.000
_cell.length_c   1.000
_cell.angle_alpha   90.00
_cell.angle_beta   90.00
_cell.angle_gamma   90.00
#
_symmetry.space_group_name_H-M   'P 1'
#
loop_
_entity.id
_entity.type
_entity.pdbx_description
1 polymer ?
#
loop_
_entity_poly.entity_id
_entity_poly.type
_entity_poly.pdbx_seq_one_letter_code
_entity_poly.pdbx_strand_id
1 'polypeptide(L)'
;MIIRRNYRACLDKAGLEEDMEAAIKSAIARDKEKVSEAVTEHRCLTVAMYQHENMLFLYMEALEKDLEPAALFPELSKLLLPWPQKDGPEYWTRMYEIFYHDIPTDEAYWARKGHKTRRGRIAYLLEDKLFSYTYYHKALVDEGLLEGDRYQFIALHENILFSY
;
A
#
# COMPACT_ATOMS: atom_id res chain seq x y z
N MET A 1 17.87 0.12 5.82
CA MET A 1 16.69 -0.10 6.70
C MET A 1 15.48 -0.26 5.80
N ILE A 2 14.68 -1.29 6.00
CA ILE A 2 13.47 -1.54 5.20
C ILE A 2 12.30 -0.75 5.80
N ILE A 3 11.66 0.07 4.99
CA ILE A 3 10.52 0.91 5.38
C ILE A 3 9.27 0.35 4.73
N ARG A 4 8.32 -0.12 5.55
CA ARG A 4 7.04 -0.65 5.07
C ARG A 4 6.01 0.47 5.04
N ARG A 5 5.22 0.52 3.97
CA ARG A 5 4.17 1.54 3.80
C ARG A 5 3.00 0.97 3.03
N ASN A 6 1.81 1.37 3.43
CA ASN A 6 0.60 1.20 2.64
C ASN A 6 0.10 2.57 2.16
N TYR A 7 -0.39 2.59 0.93
CA TYR A 7 -1.02 3.77 0.34
C TYR A 7 -2.38 3.39 -0.22
N ARG A 8 -3.27 4.36 -0.26
CA ARG A 8 -4.55 4.30 -0.92
C ARG A 8 -4.64 5.41 -1.97
N ALA A 9 -5.25 5.10 -3.11
CA ALA A 9 -5.59 6.07 -4.14
C ALA A 9 -6.99 5.81 -4.67
N CYS A 10 -7.59 6.81 -5.31
CA CYS A 10 -8.91 6.72 -5.90
C CYS A 10 -8.83 7.02 -7.40
N LEU A 11 -9.37 6.14 -8.23
CA LEU A 11 -9.44 6.31 -9.67
C LEU A 11 -10.52 7.32 -10.06
N ASP A 12 -10.22 8.20 -11.01
CA ASP A 12 -11.19 9.13 -11.58
C ASP A 12 -12.12 8.42 -12.58
N LYS A 13 -13.27 7.96 -12.09
CA LYS A 13 -14.28 7.31 -12.93
C LYS A 13 -14.88 8.25 -13.97
N ALA A 14 -15.01 9.52 -13.67
CA ALA A 14 -15.65 10.47 -14.57
C ALA A 14 -14.78 10.81 -15.79
N GLY A 15 -13.45 10.76 -15.63
CA GLY A 15 -12.48 10.97 -16.71
C GLY A 15 -12.21 9.72 -17.58
N LEU A 16 -12.74 8.53 -17.17
CA LEU A 16 -12.41 7.23 -17.77
C LEU A 16 -13.66 6.49 -18.30
N GLU A 17 -14.59 7.21 -18.94
CA GLU A 17 -15.96 6.75 -19.21
C GLU A 17 -16.10 5.46 -20.04
N GLU A 18 -15.14 5.07 -20.90
CA GLU A 18 -15.38 3.95 -21.82
C GLU A 18 -14.59 2.67 -21.54
N ASP A 19 -13.41 2.70 -20.92
CA ASP A 19 -12.66 1.48 -20.57
C ASP A 19 -11.62 1.73 -19.46
N MET A 20 -12.08 1.92 -18.24
CA MET A 20 -11.23 2.12 -17.07
C MET A 20 -10.22 0.98 -16.88
N GLU A 21 -10.64 -0.26 -17.13
CA GLU A 21 -9.75 -1.42 -16.97
C GLU A 21 -8.60 -1.42 -17.99
N ALA A 22 -8.88 -1.09 -19.25
CA ALA A 22 -7.84 -0.98 -20.27
C ALA A 22 -6.91 0.21 -20.00
N ALA A 23 -7.44 1.36 -19.55
CA ALA A 23 -6.64 2.51 -19.17
C ALA A 23 -5.68 2.19 -18.04
N ILE A 24 -6.15 1.54 -16.97
CA ILE A 24 -5.32 1.09 -15.84
C ILE A 24 -4.25 0.11 -16.31
N LYS A 25 -4.63 -0.94 -17.07
CA LYS A 25 -3.67 -1.92 -17.59
C LYS A 25 -2.59 -1.27 -18.46
N SER A 26 -2.98 -0.32 -19.31
CA SER A 26 -2.06 0.43 -20.15
C SER A 26 -1.10 1.30 -19.32
N ALA A 27 -1.60 2.02 -18.31
CA ALA A 27 -0.79 2.84 -17.43
C ALA A 27 0.22 1.95 -16.63
N ILE A 28 -0.23 0.86 -16.04
CA ILE A 28 0.62 -0.10 -15.33
C ILE A 28 1.69 -0.67 -16.25
N ALA A 29 1.34 -1.00 -17.50
CA ALA A 29 2.31 -1.53 -18.46
C ALA A 29 3.42 -0.52 -18.79
N ARG A 30 3.09 0.78 -18.88
CA ARG A 30 4.08 1.85 -19.07
C ARG A 30 4.94 2.10 -17.83
N ASP A 31 4.36 1.98 -16.64
CA ASP A 31 5.07 2.20 -15.38
C ASP A 31 5.92 0.98 -14.94
N LYS A 32 5.72 -0.19 -15.57
CA LYS A 32 6.40 -1.45 -15.21
C LYS A 32 7.93 -1.33 -15.20
N GLU A 33 8.48 -0.60 -16.16
CA GLU A 33 9.93 -0.40 -16.26
C GLU A 33 10.47 0.34 -15.03
N LYS A 34 9.81 1.43 -14.62
CA LYS A 34 10.19 2.21 -13.43
C LYS A 34 10.15 1.39 -12.14
N VAL A 35 9.14 0.54 -11.99
CA VAL A 35 9.06 -0.38 -10.85
C VAL A 35 10.20 -1.40 -10.91
N SER A 36 10.49 -1.96 -12.10
CA SER A 36 11.58 -2.91 -12.30
C SER A 36 12.95 -2.28 -12.02
N GLU A 37 13.19 -1.06 -12.50
CA GLU A 37 14.39 -0.28 -12.22
C GLU A 37 14.56 -0.06 -10.72
N ALA A 38 13.51 0.41 -10.02
CA ALA A 38 13.58 0.66 -8.60
C ALA A 38 13.93 -0.59 -7.77
N VAL A 39 13.46 -1.78 -8.19
CA VAL A 39 13.84 -3.05 -7.57
C VAL A 39 15.28 -3.43 -7.92
N THR A 40 15.69 -3.27 -9.19
CA THR A 40 17.04 -3.62 -9.67
C THR A 40 18.12 -2.70 -9.08
N GLU A 41 17.81 -1.42 -8.95
CA GLU A 41 18.67 -0.40 -8.33
C GLU A 41 18.65 -0.47 -6.79
N HIS A 42 17.94 -1.42 -6.24
CA HIS A 42 17.87 -1.64 -4.79
C HIS A 42 17.27 -0.47 -4.00
N ARG A 43 16.32 0.24 -4.60
CA ARG A 43 15.55 1.32 -3.98
C ARG A 43 14.33 0.82 -3.24
N CYS A 44 13.79 -0.34 -3.66
CA CYS A 44 12.73 -1.07 -2.95
C CYS A 44 12.89 -2.59 -3.12
N LEU A 45 12.33 -3.35 -2.18
CA LEU A 45 12.32 -4.82 -2.21
C LEU A 45 11.01 -5.39 -2.76
N THR A 46 9.91 -4.75 -2.46
CA THR A 46 8.57 -5.23 -2.81
C THR A 46 7.66 -4.07 -3.13
N VAL A 47 6.93 -4.24 -4.21
CA VAL A 47 5.80 -3.40 -4.61
C VAL A 47 4.64 -4.34 -4.95
N ALA A 48 3.50 -4.19 -4.27
CA ALA A 48 2.31 -5.00 -4.53
C ALA A 48 1.07 -4.10 -4.53
N MET A 49 0.35 -4.11 -5.66
CA MET A 49 -0.83 -3.28 -5.84
C MET A 49 -2.07 -4.14 -6.02
N TYR A 50 -3.16 -3.68 -5.43
CA TYR A 50 -4.47 -4.31 -5.48
C TYR A 50 -5.52 -3.26 -5.83
N GLN A 51 -6.53 -3.70 -6.57
CA GLN A 51 -7.68 -2.87 -6.91
C GLN A 51 -8.93 -3.42 -6.23
N HIS A 52 -9.74 -2.55 -5.72
CA HIS A 52 -11.10 -2.83 -5.27
C HIS A 52 -12.02 -1.70 -5.72
N GLU A 53 -12.95 -2.00 -6.62
CA GLU A 53 -13.79 -1.00 -7.29
C GLU A 53 -12.95 0.12 -7.93
N ASN A 54 -13.11 1.37 -7.47
CA ASN A 54 -12.34 2.52 -7.91
C ASN A 54 -11.17 2.88 -6.98
N MET A 55 -10.84 2.02 -6.04
CA MET A 55 -9.73 2.24 -5.11
C MET A 55 -8.54 1.38 -5.48
N LEU A 56 -7.37 1.94 -5.34
CA LEU A 56 -6.09 1.25 -5.42
C LEU A 56 -5.45 1.22 -4.03
N PHE A 57 -4.88 0.07 -3.70
CA PHE A 57 -4.14 -0.16 -2.47
C PHE A 57 -2.74 -0.64 -2.82
N LEU A 58 -1.74 0.05 -2.33
CA LEU A 58 -0.35 -0.24 -2.61
C LEU A 58 0.38 -0.58 -1.31
N TYR A 59 0.98 -1.77 -1.25
CA TYR A 59 1.98 -2.11 -0.27
C TYR A 59 3.38 -1.96 -0.84
N MET A 60 4.27 -1.32 -0.12
CA MET A 60 5.64 -1.09 -0.53
C MET A 60 6.64 -1.35 0.60
N GLU A 61 7.76 -2.00 0.26
CA GLU A 61 8.95 -2.12 1.11
C GLU A 61 10.07 -1.31 0.48
N ALA A 62 10.22 -0.07 0.93
CA ALA A 62 11.23 0.84 0.43
C ALA A 62 12.56 0.71 1.19
N LEU A 63 13.67 0.84 0.49
CA LEU A 63 15.01 1.00 1.03
C LEU A 63 15.42 2.48 1.03
N GLU A 64 14.94 3.20 0.03
CA GLU A 64 15.07 4.64 -0.09
C GLU A 64 13.94 5.32 0.72
N LYS A 65 14.32 6.26 1.60
CA LYS A 65 13.40 6.91 2.53
C LYS A 65 12.31 7.72 1.83
N ASP A 66 12.67 8.41 0.76
CA ASP A 66 11.81 9.37 0.08
C ASP A 66 11.21 8.79 -1.23
N LEU A 67 11.25 7.47 -1.40
CA LEU A 67 10.61 6.81 -2.52
C LEU A 67 9.09 6.84 -2.34
N GLU A 68 8.41 7.60 -3.19
CA GLU A 68 6.96 7.77 -3.16
C GLU A 68 6.29 7.05 -4.34
N PRO A 69 5.01 6.61 -4.21
CA PRO A 69 4.30 5.89 -5.27
C PRO A 69 4.25 6.61 -6.60
N ALA A 70 4.12 7.94 -6.62
CA ALA A 70 4.08 8.72 -7.85
C ALA A 70 5.37 8.63 -8.68
N ALA A 71 6.50 8.35 -8.05
CA ALA A 71 7.77 8.12 -8.75
C ALA A 71 7.81 6.74 -9.44
N LEU A 72 7.12 5.75 -8.87
CA LEU A 72 7.01 4.39 -9.43
C LEU A 72 5.89 4.27 -10.47
N PHE A 73 4.81 5.04 -10.29
CA PHE A 73 3.58 4.97 -11.07
C PHE A 73 3.17 6.34 -11.63
N PRO A 74 4.02 7.03 -12.43
CA PRO A 74 3.69 8.35 -12.96
C PRO A 74 2.53 8.34 -13.95
N GLU A 75 2.39 7.30 -14.77
CA GLU A 75 1.28 7.20 -15.74
C GLU A 75 -0.02 6.83 -15.05
N LEU A 76 0.02 5.89 -14.11
CA LEU A 76 -1.15 5.53 -13.32
C LEU A 76 -1.63 6.70 -12.45
N SER A 77 -0.72 7.51 -11.92
CA SER A 77 -1.06 8.67 -11.10
C SER A 77 -1.88 9.73 -11.86
N LYS A 78 -1.78 9.80 -13.19
CA LYS A 78 -2.61 10.68 -14.03
C LYS A 78 -4.09 10.28 -14.08
N LEU A 79 -4.40 9.05 -13.68
CA LEU A 79 -5.76 8.50 -13.66
C LEU A 79 -6.43 8.61 -12.28
N LEU A 80 -5.77 9.26 -11.32
CA LEU A 80 -6.22 9.34 -9.94
C LEU A 80 -6.90 10.66 -9.62
N LEU A 81 -7.88 10.60 -8.75
CA LEU A 81 -8.47 11.77 -8.10
C LEU A 81 -7.52 12.30 -7.01
N PRO A 82 -7.33 13.62 -6.91
CA PRO A 82 -6.55 14.21 -5.83
C PRO A 82 -7.30 14.14 -4.51
N TRP A 83 -6.60 13.78 -3.44
CA TRP A 83 -7.09 13.95 -2.07
C TRP A 83 -6.92 15.41 -1.64
N PRO A 84 -7.88 15.98 -0.90
CA PRO A 84 -7.74 17.31 -0.36
C PRO A 84 -6.64 17.34 0.71
N GLN A 85 -5.59 18.08 0.46
CA GLN A 85 -4.47 18.30 1.39
C GLN A 85 -4.19 19.78 1.56
N LYS A 86 -3.61 20.14 2.71
CA LYS A 86 -3.30 21.53 3.03
C LYS A 86 -2.25 22.15 2.11
N ASP A 87 -1.26 21.33 1.70
CA ASP A 87 -0.09 21.76 0.95
C ASP A 87 -0.16 21.45 -0.56
N GLY A 88 -1.35 21.11 -1.06
CA GLY A 88 -1.60 20.79 -2.46
C GLY A 88 -2.24 19.41 -2.67
N PRO A 89 -2.51 19.02 -3.93
CA PRO A 89 -3.14 17.75 -4.23
C PRO A 89 -2.20 16.57 -3.97
N GLU A 90 -2.66 15.60 -3.20
CA GLU A 90 -2.00 14.32 -3.00
C GLU A 90 -2.83 13.23 -3.70
N TYR A 91 -2.21 12.43 -4.55
CA TYR A 91 -2.90 11.36 -5.29
C TYR A 91 -2.80 10.00 -4.59
N TRP A 92 -1.71 9.77 -3.85
CA TRP A 92 -1.45 8.57 -3.07
C TRP A 92 -1.41 8.92 -1.60
N THR A 93 -2.51 8.67 -0.90
CA THR A 93 -2.57 8.94 0.54
C THR A 93 -1.95 7.80 1.34
N ARG A 94 -1.03 8.16 2.23
CA ARG A 94 -0.43 7.19 3.14
C ARG A 94 -1.44 6.72 4.17
N MET A 95 -1.61 5.41 4.28
CA MET A 95 -2.46 4.78 5.29
C MET A 95 -1.71 4.70 6.62
N TYR A 96 -2.44 4.90 7.72
CA TYR A 96 -1.90 4.81 9.07
C TYR A 96 -1.71 3.35 9.48
N GLU A 97 -0.50 2.97 9.87
CA GLU A 97 -0.17 1.64 10.37
C GLU A 97 -0.82 1.39 11.73
N ILE A 98 -1.60 0.31 11.85
CA ILE A 98 -2.23 -0.09 13.10
C ILE A 98 -1.77 -1.45 13.62
N PHE A 99 -1.22 -2.30 12.75
CA PHE A 99 -0.73 -3.60 13.13
C PHE A 99 0.37 -4.08 12.19
N TYR A 100 1.36 -4.75 12.75
CA TYR A 100 2.32 -5.57 12.03
C TYR A 100 2.66 -6.80 12.88
N HIS A 101 2.99 -7.91 12.21
CA HIS A 101 3.44 -9.12 12.92
C HIS A 101 4.93 -9.06 13.25
N ASP A 102 5.76 -8.51 12.35
CA ASP A 102 7.21 -8.52 12.52
C ASP A 102 7.85 -7.27 11.89
N ILE A 103 9.04 -6.92 12.34
CA ILE A 103 9.81 -5.78 11.85
C ILE A 103 11.00 -6.30 11.03
N PRO A 104 11.19 -5.80 9.79
CA PRO A 104 12.35 -6.16 8.99
C PRO A 104 13.64 -5.58 9.62
N THR A 105 14.47 -6.43 10.21
CA THR A 105 15.76 -6.02 10.79
C THR A 105 16.82 -5.84 9.71
N ASP A 106 16.88 -6.78 8.77
CA ASP A 106 17.77 -6.76 7.60
C ASP A 106 17.14 -7.52 6.44
N GLU A 107 17.76 -7.43 5.27
CA GLU A 107 17.20 -8.02 4.04
C GLU A 107 17.28 -9.54 4.02
N ALA A 108 18.33 -10.13 4.57
CA ALA A 108 18.49 -11.58 4.60
C ALA A 108 17.43 -12.23 5.49
N TYR A 109 17.15 -11.61 6.64
CA TYR A 109 16.06 -12.00 7.53
C TYR A 109 14.69 -11.82 6.86
N TRP A 110 14.50 -10.69 6.17
CA TRP A 110 13.24 -10.32 5.55
C TRP A 110 12.98 -11.01 4.21
N ALA A 111 14.00 -11.62 3.60
CA ALA A 111 13.86 -12.32 2.32
C ALA A 111 12.74 -13.37 2.35
N ARG A 112 11.84 -13.29 1.39
CA ARG A 112 10.74 -14.25 1.25
C ARG A 112 11.27 -15.58 0.77
N LYS A 113 11.04 -16.62 1.56
CA LYS A 113 11.44 -18.00 1.25
C LYS A 113 10.23 -18.77 0.73
N GLY A 114 10.41 -19.46 -0.41
CA GLY A 114 9.38 -20.32 -1.01
C GLY A 114 8.31 -19.56 -1.79
N HIS A 115 7.40 -20.32 -2.39
CA HIS A 115 6.27 -19.77 -3.16
C HIS A 115 5.10 -19.44 -2.21
N LYS A 116 4.97 -18.16 -1.84
CA LYS A 116 3.80 -17.68 -1.11
C LYS A 116 2.91 -16.86 -2.04
N THR A 117 1.61 -17.14 -2.03
CA THR A 117 0.63 -16.29 -2.71
C THR A 117 0.43 -15.01 -1.91
N ARG A 118 0.76 -13.88 -2.53
CA ARG A 118 0.49 -12.56 -1.93
C ARG A 118 -1.00 -12.26 -2.03
N ARG A 119 -1.58 -11.77 -0.93
CA ARG A 119 -3.01 -11.43 -0.86
C ARG A 119 -3.19 -10.08 -0.20
N GLY A 120 -3.95 -9.20 -0.87
CA GLY A 120 -4.50 -8.00 -0.24
C GLY A 120 -5.87 -8.32 0.35
N ARG A 121 -6.16 -7.82 1.53
CA ARG A 121 -7.49 -7.87 2.14
C ARG A 121 -7.96 -6.47 2.45
N ILE A 122 -9.24 -6.22 2.20
CA ILE A 122 -9.91 -4.95 2.48
C ILE A 122 -11.06 -5.24 3.43
N ALA A 123 -11.24 -4.37 4.41
CA ALA A 123 -12.38 -4.39 5.30
C ALA A 123 -12.84 -2.97 5.62
N TYR A 124 -14.14 -2.80 5.77
CA TYR A 124 -14.76 -1.54 6.18
C TYR A 124 -15.10 -1.63 7.66
N LEU A 125 -14.51 -0.75 8.45
CA LEU A 125 -14.85 -0.65 9.87
C LEU A 125 -16.15 0.12 10.06
N LEU A 126 -16.96 -0.34 10.98
CA LEU A 126 -18.08 0.45 11.51
C LEU A 126 -17.51 1.66 12.26
N GLU A 127 -18.13 2.81 12.11
CA GLU A 127 -17.66 4.06 12.70
C GLU A 127 -17.47 3.97 14.22
N ASP A 128 -18.41 3.31 14.91
CA ASP A 128 -18.34 3.07 16.35
C ASP A 128 -17.25 2.08 16.79
N LYS A 129 -16.60 1.38 15.83
CA LYS A 129 -15.53 0.42 16.08
C LYS A 129 -14.13 0.92 15.71
N LEU A 130 -14.02 2.05 15.04
CA LEU A 130 -12.74 2.61 14.60
C LEU A 130 -11.73 2.68 15.75
N PHE A 131 -12.11 3.32 16.84
CA PHE A 131 -11.23 3.48 17.99
C PHE A 131 -10.86 2.16 18.64
N SER A 132 -11.85 1.32 18.95
CA SER A 132 -11.59 0.05 19.65
C SER A 132 -10.75 -0.91 18.81
N TYR A 133 -11.03 -1.02 17.50
CA TYR A 133 -10.26 -1.85 16.59
C TYR A 133 -8.80 -1.41 16.54
N THR A 134 -8.56 -0.13 16.33
CA THR A 134 -7.21 0.44 16.25
C THR A 134 -6.47 0.28 17.57
N TYR A 135 -7.14 0.55 18.69
CA TYR A 135 -6.56 0.42 20.02
C TYR A 135 -6.13 -1.03 20.32
N TYR A 136 -7.00 -2.02 20.09
CA TYR A 136 -6.68 -3.41 20.38
C TYR A 136 -5.55 -3.94 19.49
N HIS A 137 -5.55 -3.61 18.20
CA HIS A 137 -4.45 -4.03 17.31
C HIS A 137 -3.11 -3.41 17.71
N LYS A 138 -3.12 -2.14 18.10
CA LYS A 138 -1.93 -1.48 18.60
C LYS A 138 -1.44 -2.06 19.92
N ALA A 139 -2.37 -2.39 20.83
CA ALA A 139 -2.05 -3.05 22.09
C ALA A 139 -1.39 -4.43 21.87
N LEU A 140 -1.87 -5.23 20.92
CA LEU A 140 -1.23 -6.51 20.56
C LEU A 140 0.23 -6.32 20.13
N VAL A 141 0.51 -5.28 19.36
CA VAL A 141 1.89 -4.95 18.94
C VAL A 141 2.72 -4.55 20.14
N ASP A 142 2.23 -3.65 20.99
CA ASP A 142 2.97 -3.09 22.13
C ASP A 142 3.22 -4.16 23.23
N GLU A 143 2.34 -5.14 23.36
CA GLU A 143 2.48 -6.27 24.29
C GLU A 143 3.28 -7.45 23.70
N GLY A 144 3.65 -7.40 22.42
CA GLY A 144 4.38 -8.47 21.76
C GLY A 144 3.58 -9.75 21.54
N LEU A 145 2.24 -9.67 21.57
CA LEU A 145 1.32 -10.78 21.36
C LEU A 145 1.06 -11.00 19.86
N LEU A 146 2.14 -11.24 19.11
CA LEU A 146 2.14 -11.30 17.66
C LEU A 146 2.10 -12.76 17.19
N GLU A 147 0.96 -13.18 16.63
CA GLU A 147 0.79 -14.48 16.00
C GLU A 147 0.40 -14.32 14.53
N GLY A 148 0.99 -15.08 13.62
CA GLY A 148 0.64 -15.08 12.20
C GLY A 148 1.83 -15.02 11.24
N ASP A 149 1.59 -14.54 10.03
CA ASP A 149 2.64 -14.41 9.01
C ASP A 149 3.46 -13.15 9.27
N ARG A 150 4.80 -13.29 9.26
CA ARG A 150 5.73 -12.17 9.52
C ARG A 150 5.53 -10.95 8.61
N TYR A 151 5.01 -11.16 7.42
CA TYR A 151 4.79 -10.08 6.45
C TYR A 151 3.47 -9.35 6.66
N GLN A 152 2.61 -9.83 7.55
CA GLN A 152 1.32 -9.21 7.80
C GLN A 152 1.50 -7.76 8.25
N PHE A 153 0.77 -6.87 7.59
CA PHE A 153 0.82 -5.45 7.82
C PHE A 153 -0.57 -4.86 7.57
N ILE A 154 -1.17 -4.27 8.59
CA ILE A 154 -2.52 -3.70 8.52
C ILE A 154 -2.42 -2.20 8.66
N ALA A 155 -3.03 -1.48 7.73
CA ALA A 155 -3.11 -0.03 7.76
C ALA A 155 -4.54 0.46 7.57
N LEU A 156 -4.83 1.63 8.07
CA LEU A 156 -6.13 2.28 8.08
C LEU A 156 -6.06 3.65 7.38
N HIS A 157 -7.04 3.94 6.56
CA HIS A 157 -7.32 5.29 6.07
C HIS A 157 -8.83 5.50 6.06
N GLU A 158 -9.32 6.54 6.75
CA GLU A 158 -10.74 6.73 7.06
C GLU A 158 -11.28 5.52 7.82
N ASN A 159 -12.30 4.84 7.30
CA ASN A 159 -12.81 3.59 7.87
C ASN A 159 -12.40 2.33 7.09
N ILE A 160 -11.43 2.45 6.19
CA ILE A 160 -11.00 1.36 5.32
C ILE A 160 -9.68 0.78 5.79
N LEU A 161 -9.70 -0.51 6.09
CA LEU A 161 -8.51 -1.30 6.38
C LEU A 161 -7.97 -1.93 5.09
N PHE A 162 -6.66 -1.87 4.95
CA PHE A 162 -5.95 -2.69 3.99
C PHE A 162 -4.89 -3.52 4.71
N SER A 163 -4.92 -4.83 4.48
CA SER A 163 -3.94 -5.78 5.00
C SER A 163 -3.23 -6.48 3.86
N TYR A 164 -1.92 -6.50 3.96
CA TYR A 164 -1.03 -7.24 3.06
C TYR A 164 -0.47 -8.45 3.77
#